data_d24fcf45a38c13b05cc08522b1d682e1
#
_entry.id   d24fcf45a38c13b05cc08522b1d682e1
#
_cell.length_a   1.000
_cell.length_b   1.000
_cell.length_c   1.000
_cell.angle_alpha   90.00
_cell.angle_beta   90.00
_cell.angle_gamma   90.00
#
_symmetry.space_group_name_H-M   'P 1'
#
loop_
_entity.id
_entity.type
_entity.pdbx_description
1 polymer ?
#
loop_
_entity_poly.entity_id
_entity_poly.type
_entity_poly.pdbx_seq_one_letter_code
_entity_poly.pdbx_strand_id
1 'polypeptide(L)'
;MIGNHFKKKFSKRPPPGIIITAAKERIFENIISTYGTAAPVQTQSFKIEKYEILKPIKYNQKVKKGDVIANLKNRKIIAQFDGIIGKREFSEDLEVSKSSILINLEDTSSIYCDVDIPEIFVPFIKVGLPVDIKFSGYKDKIYKGNVDSFASRISEETRSLATRIKMDNLSGEILPGSFLEISIKYDVRKSLSIPDTSTIVEGENVFIYKVDEKNKALKTKITTGDRYIGFVEVLNGLN
;
A
#
# COMPACT_ATOMS: atom_id res chain seq x y z
N MET A 1 72.44 -9.58 45.90
CA MET A 1 71.22 -10.43 45.78
C MET A 1 70.00 -9.54 45.73
N ILE A 2 69.78 -8.84 44.66
CA ILE A 2 68.50 -8.10 44.38
C ILE A 2 68.38 -8.02 42.85
N GLY A 3 67.61 -8.83 42.27
CA GLY A 3 67.45 -8.74 40.80
C GLY A 3 66.67 -9.86 40.14
N ASN A 4 65.52 -10.26 40.67
CA ASN A 4 64.69 -11.25 39.96
C ASN A 4 63.19 -11.18 40.29
N HIS A 5 62.62 -9.99 40.37
CA HIS A 5 61.17 -9.93 40.73
C HIS A 5 60.32 -9.10 39.80
N PHE A 6 60.70 -8.85 38.54
CA PHE A 6 59.87 -8.14 37.59
C PHE A 6 59.84 -8.83 36.22
N LYS A 7 59.57 -10.14 36.17
CA LYS A 7 58.96 -10.73 34.97
C LYS A 7 57.45 -10.94 35.22
N LYS A 8 56.64 -9.87 35.34
CA LYS A 8 55.20 -9.95 35.15
C LYS A 8 55.00 -10.41 33.73
N LYS A 9 54.58 -11.67 33.55
CA LYS A 9 54.04 -12.20 32.30
C LYS A 9 52.91 -11.28 31.92
N PHE A 10 53.09 -10.45 30.89
CA PHE A 10 51.99 -9.81 30.19
C PHE A 10 51.22 -10.96 29.52
N SER A 11 50.20 -11.48 30.18
CA SER A 11 49.25 -12.38 29.53
C SER A 11 48.61 -11.57 28.41
N LYS A 12 48.81 -12.00 27.18
CA LYS A 12 48.08 -11.42 26.03
C LYS A 12 46.61 -11.48 26.39
N ARG A 13 45.94 -10.33 26.39
CA ARG A 13 44.47 -10.30 26.57
C ARG A 13 43.85 -11.25 25.55
N PRO A 14 42.90 -12.09 25.95
CA PRO A 14 42.20 -12.93 24.99
C PRO A 14 41.65 -12.03 23.89
N PRO A 15 41.67 -12.47 22.65
CA PRO A 15 41.09 -11.70 21.55
C PRO A 15 39.62 -11.39 21.87
N PRO A 16 39.12 -10.20 21.50
CA PRO A 16 37.72 -9.86 21.72
C PRO A 16 36.81 -10.88 21.01
N GLY A 17 35.79 -11.34 21.73
CA GLY A 17 34.78 -12.20 21.13
C GLY A 17 34.03 -11.43 20.05
N ILE A 18 33.75 -12.08 18.93
CA ILE A 18 32.94 -11.56 17.84
C ILE A 18 31.66 -12.39 17.70
N ILE A 19 30.58 -11.73 17.40
CA ILE A 19 29.30 -12.40 17.06
C ILE A 19 29.28 -12.61 15.55
N ILE A 20 29.09 -13.87 15.14
CA ILE A 20 29.00 -14.24 13.73
C ILE A 20 27.54 -14.47 13.41
N THR A 21 27.07 -13.96 12.29
CA THR A 21 25.74 -14.24 11.74
C THR A 21 25.83 -14.65 10.29
N ALA A 22 24.95 -15.53 9.86
CA ALA A 22 24.85 -15.91 8.45
C ALA A 22 24.07 -14.83 7.68
N ALA A 23 24.54 -14.50 6.49
CA ALA A 23 23.74 -13.74 5.54
C ALA A 23 22.49 -14.53 5.15
N LYS A 24 21.35 -13.87 5.06
CA LYS A 24 20.04 -14.49 4.73
C LYS A 24 19.35 -13.74 3.64
N GLU A 25 18.65 -14.45 2.79
CA GLU A 25 17.76 -13.82 1.83
C GLU A 25 16.57 -13.16 2.51
N ARG A 26 16.27 -11.94 2.09
CA ARG A 26 15.12 -11.14 2.52
C ARG A 26 14.45 -10.51 1.31
N ILE A 27 13.19 -10.16 1.50
CA ILE A 27 12.45 -9.36 0.52
C ILE A 27 12.79 -7.89 0.79
N PHE A 28 13.25 -7.21 -0.24
CA PHE A 28 13.38 -5.75 -0.29
C PHE A 28 12.33 -5.20 -1.23
N GLU A 29 11.74 -4.11 -0.85
CA GLU A 29 10.68 -3.46 -1.63
C GLU A 29 10.79 -1.94 -1.45
N ASN A 30 10.49 -1.20 -2.49
CA ASN A 30 10.34 0.23 -2.44
C ASN A 30 8.86 0.57 -2.33
N ILE A 31 8.53 1.67 -1.66
CA ILE A 31 7.15 2.04 -1.37
C ILE A 31 6.89 3.47 -1.85
N ILE A 32 5.83 3.62 -2.63
CA ILE A 32 5.25 4.93 -2.93
C ILE A 32 4.06 5.12 -1.99
N SER A 33 4.14 6.13 -1.12
CA SER A 33 3.06 6.47 -0.21
C SER A 33 2.26 7.65 -0.76
N THR A 34 0.94 7.48 -0.80
CA THR A 34 -0.01 8.50 -1.26
C THR A 34 -1.35 8.34 -0.54
N TYR A 35 -2.31 9.15 -0.89
CA TYR A 35 -3.65 9.13 -0.30
C TYR A 35 -4.70 9.20 -1.38
N GLY A 36 -5.89 8.70 -1.09
CA GLY A 36 -7.02 8.81 -2.00
C GLY A 36 -8.34 8.62 -1.29
N THR A 37 -9.41 8.75 -2.04
CA THR A 37 -10.78 8.58 -1.57
C THR A 37 -11.39 7.33 -2.16
N ALA A 38 -12.03 6.53 -1.32
CA ALA A 38 -12.75 5.32 -1.73
C ALA A 38 -13.92 5.67 -2.64
N ALA A 39 -14.05 4.96 -3.75
CA ALA A 39 -15.17 5.06 -4.68
C ALA A 39 -15.77 3.68 -4.95
N PRO A 40 -17.08 3.57 -5.20
CA PRO A 40 -17.69 2.32 -5.59
C PRO A 40 -17.28 1.92 -7.01
N VAL A 41 -17.35 0.63 -7.32
CA VAL A 41 -17.04 0.12 -8.67
C VAL A 41 -18.02 0.65 -9.70
N GLN A 42 -19.28 0.74 -9.31
CA GLN A 42 -20.35 1.22 -10.15
C GLN A 42 -21.36 2.03 -9.35
N THR A 43 -21.81 3.14 -9.91
CA THR A 43 -22.87 3.98 -9.34
C THR A 43 -23.92 4.26 -10.39
N GLN A 44 -25.19 4.17 -10.01
CA GLN A 44 -26.30 4.65 -10.80
C GLN A 44 -27.17 5.57 -9.95
N SER A 45 -27.37 6.79 -10.41
CA SER A 45 -28.18 7.81 -9.71
C SER A 45 -29.54 7.98 -10.34
N PHE A 46 -30.55 8.19 -9.50
CA PHE A 46 -31.93 8.39 -9.93
C PHE A 46 -32.48 9.64 -9.25
N LYS A 47 -32.90 10.61 -10.06
CA LYS A 47 -33.68 11.76 -9.58
C LYS A 47 -35.16 11.39 -9.59
N ILE A 48 -35.81 11.59 -8.46
CA ILE A 48 -37.24 11.26 -8.27
C ILE A 48 -37.93 12.48 -7.67
N GLU A 49 -39.04 12.86 -8.28
CA GLU A 49 -39.91 13.89 -7.72
C GLU A 49 -40.70 13.31 -6.54
N LYS A 50 -40.75 14.03 -5.40
CA LYS A 50 -41.36 13.54 -4.16
C LYS A 50 -42.84 13.16 -4.35
N TYR A 51 -43.57 13.86 -5.22
CA TYR A 51 -44.98 13.58 -5.50
C TYR A 51 -45.22 12.29 -6.29
N GLU A 52 -44.19 11.73 -6.94
CA GLU A 52 -44.26 10.46 -7.65
C GLU A 52 -44.18 9.24 -6.72
N ILE A 53 -43.67 9.40 -5.54
CA ILE A 53 -43.35 8.30 -4.62
C ILE A 53 -44.63 7.73 -4.02
N LEU A 54 -44.91 6.46 -4.30
CA LEU A 54 -46.06 5.74 -3.75
C LEU A 54 -45.81 5.14 -2.39
N LYS A 55 -44.57 4.70 -2.14
CA LYS A 55 -44.14 4.09 -0.86
C LYS A 55 -42.77 4.63 -0.47
N PRO A 56 -42.49 4.83 0.82
CA PRO A 56 -41.20 5.29 1.29
C PRO A 56 -40.06 4.39 0.77
N ILE A 57 -38.98 5.01 0.29
CA ILE A 57 -37.79 4.32 -0.20
C ILE A 57 -36.94 3.93 1.01
N LYS A 58 -36.53 2.67 1.07
CA LYS A 58 -35.64 2.18 2.11
C LYS A 58 -34.19 2.38 1.70
N TYR A 59 -33.42 3.09 2.51
CA TYR A 59 -31.99 3.30 2.33
C TYR A 59 -31.17 2.23 3.07
N ASN A 60 -29.90 2.07 2.71
CA ASN A 60 -28.97 1.07 3.22
C ASN A 60 -29.44 -0.38 3.02
N GLN A 61 -30.31 -0.59 2.04
CA GLN A 61 -30.81 -1.91 1.68
C GLN A 61 -29.94 -2.50 0.57
N LYS A 62 -29.48 -3.74 0.78
CA LYS A 62 -28.86 -4.54 -0.28
C LYS A 62 -29.95 -5.01 -1.23
N VAL A 63 -29.73 -4.84 -2.51
CA VAL A 63 -30.63 -5.28 -3.59
C VAL A 63 -29.84 -6.07 -4.62
N LYS A 64 -30.54 -6.98 -5.30
CA LYS A 64 -30.03 -7.72 -6.44
C LYS A 64 -30.51 -7.10 -7.74
N LYS A 65 -29.79 -7.35 -8.81
CA LYS A 65 -30.22 -7.00 -10.16
C LYS A 65 -31.64 -7.53 -10.40
N GLY A 66 -32.52 -6.63 -10.85
CA GLY A 66 -33.92 -6.92 -11.08
C GLY A 66 -34.86 -6.57 -9.94
N ASP A 67 -34.33 -6.31 -8.71
CA ASP A 67 -35.18 -5.89 -7.59
C ASP A 67 -35.75 -4.49 -7.80
N VAL A 68 -36.93 -4.25 -7.22
CA VAL A 68 -37.60 -2.95 -7.28
C VAL A 68 -37.06 -2.05 -6.19
N ILE A 69 -36.33 -1.01 -6.56
CA ILE A 69 -35.78 0.02 -5.66
C ILE A 69 -36.88 0.99 -5.21
N ALA A 70 -37.72 1.47 -6.14
CA ALA A 70 -38.78 2.41 -5.84
C ALA A 70 -40.02 2.15 -6.72
N ASN A 71 -41.20 2.25 -6.10
CA ASN A 71 -42.47 2.25 -6.79
C ASN A 71 -42.97 3.70 -6.93
N LEU A 72 -43.06 4.17 -8.14
CA LEU A 72 -43.56 5.51 -8.50
C LEU A 72 -44.94 5.39 -9.14
N LYS A 73 -45.65 6.52 -9.21
CA LYS A 73 -47.04 6.56 -9.79
C LYS A 73 -47.09 5.95 -11.18
N ASN A 74 -46.15 6.28 -12.06
CA ASN A 74 -46.17 5.93 -13.46
C ASN A 74 -45.09 4.93 -13.89
N ARG A 75 -44.15 4.58 -12.97
CA ARG A 75 -43.01 3.71 -13.26
C ARG A 75 -42.45 3.03 -12.00
N LYS A 76 -41.68 1.98 -12.23
CA LYS A 76 -40.85 1.36 -11.18
C LYS A 76 -39.37 1.61 -11.50
N ILE A 77 -38.57 1.88 -10.47
CA ILE A 77 -37.13 1.89 -10.61
C ILE A 77 -36.61 0.52 -10.20
N ILE A 78 -35.87 -0.11 -11.11
CA ILE A 78 -35.34 -1.47 -10.95
C ILE A 78 -33.84 -1.42 -10.90
N ALA A 79 -33.24 -2.20 -9.99
CA ALA A 79 -31.79 -2.35 -9.85
C ALA A 79 -31.18 -2.95 -11.11
N GLN A 80 -30.22 -2.26 -11.71
CA GLN A 80 -29.53 -2.72 -12.92
C GLN A 80 -28.36 -3.67 -12.59
N PHE A 81 -27.89 -3.65 -11.35
CA PHE A 81 -26.83 -4.49 -10.82
C PHE A 81 -27.05 -4.71 -9.31
N ASP A 82 -26.29 -5.65 -8.73
CA ASP A 82 -26.30 -5.91 -7.29
C ASP A 82 -25.63 -4.76 -6.55
N GLY A 83 -26.23 -4.25 -5.48
CA GLY A 83 -25.64 -3.11 -4.77
C GLY A 83 -26.41 -2.70 -3.53
N ILE A 84 -26.08 -1.50 -3.05
CA ILE A 84 -26.71 -0.88 -1.89
C ILE A 84 -27.39 0.41 -2.32
N ILE A 85 -28.63 0.60 -1.83
CA ILE A 85 -29.39 1.82 -2.07
C ILE A 85 -28.94 2.89 -1.08
N GLY A 86 -28.45 4.02 -1.60
CA GLY A 86 -28.07 5.20 -0.81
C GLY A 86 -28.99 6.39 -1.07
N LYS A 87 -28.97 7.36 -0.17
CA LYS A 87 -29.53 8.69 -0.38
C LYS A 87 -28.37 9.63 -0.69
N ARG A 88 -28.51 10.43 -1.73
CA ARG A 88 -27.58 11.54 -2.02
C ARG A 88 -28.28 12.88 -1.92
N GLU A 89 -27.55 13.89 -1.53
CA GLU A 89 -28.06 15.27 -1.48
C GLU A 89 -27.76 16.02 -2.77
N PHE A 90 -26.68 15.64 -3.47
CA PHE A 90 -26.29 16.21 -4.76
C PHE A 90 -25.61 15.14 -5.64
N SER A 91 -25.56 15.41 -6.93
CA SER A 91 -24.76 14.67 -7.93
C SER A 91 -24.22 15.69 -8.92
N GLU A 92 -23.05 15.45 -9.46
CA GLU A 92 -22.42 16.35 -10.47
C GLU A 92 -23.29 16.49 -11.73
N ASP A 93 -24.03 15.43 -12.07
CA ASP A 93 -24.82 15.38 -13.31
C ASP A 93 -26.33 15.64 -13.13
N LEU A 94 -26.80 15.86 -11.89
CA LEU A 94 -28.24 15.98 -11.61
C LEU A 94 -28.54 17.11 -10.65
N GLU A 95 -29.29 18.10 -11.09
CA GLU A 95 -29.86 19.12 -10.20
C GLU A 95 -30.95 18.55 -9.31
N VAL A 96 -30.84 18.78 -8.00
CA VAL A 96 -31.82 18.39 -7.00
C VAL A 96 -32.49 19.62 -6.45
N SER A 97 -33.83 19.66 -6.53
CA SER A 97 -34.67 20.73 -5.98
C SER A 97 -35.29 20.31 -4.64
N LYS A 98 -35.95 21.26 -3.96
CA LYS A 98 -36.71 20.95 -2.74
C LYS A 98 -37.85 19.94 -2.97
N SER A 99 -38.34 19.82 -4.20
CA SER A 99 -39.40 18.90 -4.59
C SER A 99 -38.88 17.51 -5.02
N SER A 100 -37.58 17.33 -5.21
CA SER A 100 -37.00 16.07 -5.66
C SER A 100 -36.07 15.44 -4.58
N ILE A 101 -35.80 14.15 -4.77
CA ILE A 101 -34.79 13.42 -4.04
C ILE A 101 -33.85 12.74 -5.03
N LEU A 102 -32.61 12.57 -4.63
CA LEU A 102 -31.62 11.80 -5.34
C LEU A 102 -31.34 10.51 -4.56
N ILE A 103 -31.48 9.38 -5.23
CA ILE A 103 -31.05 8.10 -4.71
C ILE A 103 -29.99 7.51 -5.62
N ASN A 104 -29.12 6.71 -5.06
CA ASN A 104 -28.10 6.00 -5.80
C ASN A 104 -28.15 4.50 -5.49
N LEU A 105 -27.82 3.71 -6.49
CA LEU A 105 -27.47 2.32 -6.35
C LEU A 105 -25.97 2.24 -6.55
N GLU A 106 -25.25 1.66 -5.58
CA GLU A 106 -23.79 1.56 -5.58
C GLU A 106 -23.35 0.11 -5.41
N ASP A 107 -22.47 -0.36 -6.30
CA ASP A 107 -21.74 -1.60 -6.09
C ASP A 107 -20.48 -1.29 -5.26
N THR A 108 -20.50 -1.75 -4.02
CA THR A 108 -19.41 -1.60 -3.06
C THR A 108 -18.72 -2.93 -2.73
N SER A 109 -18.94 -3.97 -3.53
CA SER A 109 -18.31 -5.30 -3.37
C SER A 109 -16.80 -5.23 -3.52
N SER A 110 -16.34 -4.33 -4.35
CA SER A 110 -14.96 -3.86 -4.43
C SER A 110 -14.94 -2.34 -4.32
N ILE A 111 -13.79 -1.76 -4.01
CA ILE A 111 -13.58 -0.33 -3.93
C ILE A 111 -12.47 0.06 -4.90
N TYR A 112 -12.70 1.12 -5.62
CA TYR A 112 -11.67 1.87 -6.33
C TYR A 112 -11.14 3.01 -5.46
N CYS A 113 -9.88 3.33 -5.65
CA CYS A 113 -9.24 4.52 -5.08
C CYS A 113 -8.34 5.12 -6.15
N ASP A 114 -8.71 6.29 -6.65
CA ASP A 114 -7.88 7.03 -7.59
C ASP A 114 -6.89 7.87 -6.82
N VAL A 115 -5.62 7.77 -7.21
CA VAL A 115 -4.48 8.45 -6.57
C VAL A 115 -3.59 9.09 -7.63
N ASP A 116 -2.94 10.18 -7.26
CA ASP A 116 -1.97 10.86 -8.10
C ASP A 116 -0.55 10.43 -7.73
N ILE A 117 0.17 9.88 -8.71
CA ILE A 117 1.54 9.41 -8.55
C ILE A 117 2.50 10.41 -9.20
N PRO A 118 3.45 10.99 -8.45
CA PRO A 118 4.43 11.92 -9.00
C PRO A 118 5.20 11.35 -10.20
N GLU A 119 5.49 12.18 -11.19
CA GLU A 119 6.12 11.82 -12.47
C GLU A 119 7.41 10.99 -12.28
N ILE A 120 8.19 11.26 -11.24
CA ILE A 120 9.44 10.56 -10.95
C ILE A 120 9.24 9.05 -10.73
N PHE A 121 8.04 8.62 -10.32
CA PHE A 121 7.74 7.20 -10.07
C PHE A 121 7.07 6.50 -11.25
N VAL A 122 6.71 7.22 -12.31
CA VAL A 122 6.01 6.66 -13.48
C VAL A 122 6.72 5.44 -14.10
N PRO A 123 8.07 5.41 -14.22
CA PRO A 123 8.76 4.24 -14.78
C PRO A 123 8.56 2.95 -13.98
N PHE A 124 8.17 3.05 -12.71
CA PHE A 124 7.98 1.92 -11.82
C PHE A 124 6.53 1.46 -11.72
N ILE A 125 5.56 2.26 -12.18
CA ILE A 125 4.13 1.93 -12.11
C ILE A 125 3.77 0.89 -13.17
N LYS A 126 3.15 -0.20 -12.70
CA LYS A 126 2.64 -1.29 -13.55
C LYS A 126 1.31 -1.78 -13.00
N VAL A 127 0.43 -2.23 -13.88
CA VAL A 127 -0.79 -2.94 -13.49
C VAL A 127 -0.42 -4.19 -12.71
N GLY A 128 -1.17 -4.46 -11.64
CA GLY A 128 -0.95 -5.61 -10.76
C GLY A 128 0.06 -5.38 -9.62
N LEU A 129 0.73 -4.23 -9.52
CA LEU A 129 1.58 -3.94 -8.36
C LEU A 129 0.79 -4.09 -7.06
N PRO A 130 1.35 -4.77 -6.04
CA PRO A 130 0.68 -4.93 -4.76
C PRO A 130 0.60 -3.61 -3.99
N VAL A 131 -0.55 -3.41 -3.35
CA VAL A 131 -0.86 -2.18 -2.61
C VAL A 131 -1.34 -2.55 -1.22
N ASP A 132 -0.73 -1.93 -0.21
CA ASP A 132 -1.22 -1.95 1.16
C ASP A 132 -2.08 -0.69 1.38
N ILE A 133 -3.27 -0.90 1.92
CA ILE A 133 -4.27 0.15 2.10
C ILE A 133 -4.65 0.20 3.57
N LYS A 134 -4.59 1.40 4.15
CA LYS A 134 -5.03 1.65 5.52
C LYS A 134 -6.22 2.59 5.52
N PHE A 135 -7.19 2.28 6.37
CA PHE A 135 -8.35 3.11 6.64
C PHE A 135 -8.32 3.53 8.10
N SER A 136 -8.38 4.83 8.35
CA SER A 136 -8.27 5.40 9.71
C SER A 136 -9.34 4.91 10.69
N GLY A 137 -10.48 4.42 10.17
CA GLY A 137 -11.53 3.82 10.98
C GLY A 137 -11.13 2.48 11.63
N TYR A 138 -10.15 1.78 11.07
CA TYR A 138 -9.63 0.49 11.56
C TYR A 138 -8.10 0.54 11.61
N LYS A 139 -7.54 1.15 12.65
CA LYS A 139 -6.13 1.52 12.77
C LYS A 139 -5.13 0.38 12.59
N ASP A 140 -5.50 -0.83 13.03
CA ASP A 140 -4.60 -2.00 13.03
C ASP A 140 -4.82 -2.93 11.83
N LYS A 141 -5.73 -2.54 10.91
CA LYS A 141 -6.08 -3.37 9.77
C LYS A 141 -5.45 -2.85 8.49
N ILE A 142 -4.76 -3.75 7.79
CA ILE A 142 -4.20 -3.48 6.47
C ILE A 142 -5.02 -4.27 5.45
N TYR A 143 -5.65 -3.56 4.53
CA TYR A 143 -6.33 -4.15 3.39
C TYR A 143 -5.34 -4.30 2.24
N LYS A 144 -5.56 -5.30 1.40
CA LYS A 144 -4.73 -5.58 0.24
C LYS A 144 -5.49 -5.21 -1.02
N GLY A 145 -4.78 -4.59 -1.92
CA GLY A 145 -5.27 -4.26 -3.25
C GLY A 145 -4.15 -4.34 -4.26
N ASN A 146 -4.42 -3.89 -5.44
CA ASN A 146 -3.46 -3.81 -6.53
C ASN A 146 -3.74 -2.60 -7.43
N VAL A 147 -2.72 -2.18 -8.16
CA VAL A 147 -2.88 -1.21 -9.25
C VAL A 147 -3.73 -1.86 -10.33
N ASP A 148 -4.91 -1.29 -10.58
CA ASP A 148 -5.87 -1.76 -11.58
C ASP A 148 -5.55 -1.17 -12.96
N SER A 149 -5.38 0.13 -13.00
CA SER A 149 -5.13 0.88 -14.22
C SER A 149 -4.46 2.21 -13.92
N PHE A 150 -3.97 2.89 -14.94
CA PHE A 150 -3.45 4.25 -14.85
C PHE A 150 -3.69 5.02 -16.14
N ALA A 151 -3.66 6.34 -16.06
CA ALA A 151 -3.88 7.21 -17.19
C ALA A 151 -2.80 7.04 -18.27
N SER A 152 -3.16 7.24 -19.53
CA SER A 152 -2.22 7.21 -20.66
C SER A 152 -1.37 8.48 -20.78
N ARG A 153 -1.61 9.47 -19.92
CA ARG A 153 -0.97 10.80 -19.96
C ARG A 153 -0.70 11.29 -18.55
N ILE A 154 0.45 11.95 -18.38
CA ILE A 154 0.77 12.70 -17.16
C ILE A 154 0.02 14.03 -17.20
N SER A 155 -0.53 14.45 -16.09
CA SER A 155 -1.11 15.78 -15.91
C SER A 155 0.01 16.83 -15.94
N GLU A 156 -0.08 17.79 -16.83
CA GLU A 156 0.90 18.88 -16.92
C GLU A 156 0.79 19.86 -15.75
N GLU A 157 -0.40 19.97 -15.18
CA GLU A 157 -0.69 20.87 -14.07
C GLU A 157 -0.13 20.33 -12.75
N THR A 158 -0.38 19.05 -12.45
CA THR A 158 0.00 18.41 -11.18
C THR A 158 1.32 17.65 -11.26
N ARG A 159 1.89 17.44 -12.47
CA ARG A 159 3.06 16.60 -12.71
C ARG A 159 2.91 15.21 -12.08
N SER A 160 1.72 14.61 -12.27
CA SER A 160 1.35 13.32 -11.72
C SER A 160 0.65 12.43 -12.74
N LEU A 161 0.71 11.13 -12.50
CA LEU A 161 -0.02 10.10 -13.23
C LEU A 161 -1.20 9.65 -12.39
N ALA A 162 -2.43 9.89 -12.88
CA ALA A 162 -3.63 9.36 -12.24
C ALA A 162 -3.61 7.84 -12.32
N THR A 163 -3.69 7.19 -11.16
CA THR A 163 -3.55 5.73 -11.02
C THR A 163 -4.71 5.21 -10.20
N ARG A 164 -5.40 4.18 -10.71
CA ARG A 164 -6.51 3.53 -10.03
C ARG A 164 -6.05 2.29 -9.29
N ILE A 165 -6.38 2.25 -8.02
CA ILE A 165 -6.19 1.11 -7.13
C ILE A 165 -7.52 0.40 -6.98
N LYS A 166 -7.52 -0.93 -6.99
CA LYS A 166 -8.68 -1.77 -6.71
C LYS A 166 -8.42 -2.64 -5.49
N MET A 167 -9.42 -2.78 -4.64
CA MET A 167 -9.41 -3.68 -3.49
C MET A 167 -10.78 -4.36 -3.34
N ASP A 168 -10.79 -5.58 -2.84
CA ASP A 168 -12.03 -6.26 -2.46
C ASP A 168 -12.57 -5.71 -1.15
N ASN A 169 -13.90 -5.55 -1.08
CA ASN A 169 -14.60 -5.00 0.08
C ASN A 169 -15.79 -5.89 0.49
N LEU A 170 -15.61 -7.20 0.45
CA LEU A 170 -16.67 -8.17 0.74
C LEU A 170 -17.29 -8.00 2.13
N SER A 171 -16.50 -7.54 3.10
CA SER A 171 -16.98 -7.21 4.45
C SER A 171 -17.84 -5.95 4.51
N GLY A 172 -17.75 -5.07 3.50
CA GLY A 172 -18.45 -3.78 3.47
C GLY A 172 -17.93 -2.77 4.51
N GLU A 173 -16.71 -2.96 5.01
CA GLU A 173 -16.13 -2.10 6.05
C GLU A 173 -15.70 -0.73 5.52
N ILE A 174 -15.31 -0.65 4.26
CA ILE A 174 -14.91 0.59 3.63
C ILE A 174 -16.10 1.15 2.84
N LEU A 175 -16.54 2.31 3.26
CA LEU A 175 -17.63 3.01 2.58
C LEU A 175 -17.08 3.96 1.50
N PRO A 176 -17.78 4.16 0.39
CA PRO A 176 -17.45 5.23 -0.55
C PRO A 176 -17.34 6.57 0.17
N GLY A 177 -16.36 7.37 -0.21
CA GLY A 177 -16.01 8.62 0.47
C GLY A 177 -15.00 8.47 1.62
N SER A 178 -14.63 7.23 2.02
CA SER A 178 -13.58 7.01 3.02
C SER A 178 -12.23 7.49 2.53
N PHE A 179 -11.48 8.15 3.41
CA PHE A 179 -10.08 8.52 3.17
C PHE A 179 -9.16 7.34 3.43
N LEU A 180 -8.29 7.05 2.47
CA LEU A 180 -7.40 5.89 2.47
C LEU A 180 -5.94 6.31 2.34
N GLU A 181 -5.07 5.70 3.15
CA GLU A 181 -3.63 5.74 2.97
C GLU A 181 -3.22 4.58 2.06
N ILE A 182 -2.48 4.89 1.02
CA ILE A 182 -2.09 3.96 -0.04
C ILE A 182 -0.58 3.79 -0.04
N SER A 183 -0.10 2.56 0.03
CA SER A 183 1.31 2.20 -0.06
C SER A 183 1.50 1.23 -1.23
N ILE A 184 1.94 1.75 -2.38
CA ILE A 184 2.21 0.94 -3.58
C ILE A 184 3.63 0.38 -3.46
N LYS A 185 3.75 -0.93 -3.53
CA LYS A 185 5.04 -1.62 -3.47
C LYS A 185 5.56 -1.85 -4.88
N TYR A 186 6.78 -1.41 -5.12
CA TYR A 186 7.46 -1.61 -6.41
C TYR A 186 8.87 -2.12 -6.21
N ASP A 187 9.49 -2.63 -7.29
CA ASP A 187 10.81 -3.23 -7.28
C ASP A 187 10.99 -4.27 -6.15
N VAL A 188 9.94 -5.08 -5.96
CA VAL A 188 9.94 -6.16 -4.96
C VAL A 188 10.92 -7.23 -5.42
N ARG A 189 11.97 -7.46 -4.64
CA ARG A 189 13.04 -8.39 -4.97
C ARG A 189 13.53 -9.17 -3.76
N LYS A 190 14.02 -10.38 -4.01
CA LYS A 190 14.64 -11.23 -3.02
C LYS A 190 16.15 -11.07 -3.15
N SER A 191 16.79 -10.60 -2.10
CA SER A 191 18.20 -10.28 -2.10
C SER A 191 18.88 -10.75 -0.83
N LEU A 192 20.18 -10.98 -0.90
CA LEU A 192 20.99 -11.34 0.26
C LEU A 192 21.05 -10.14 1.21
N SER A 193 20.93 -10.38 2.51
CA SER A 193 20.97 -9.35 3.54
C SER A 193 21.86 -9.72 4.69
N ILE A 194 22.44 -8.71 5.30
CA ILE A 194 23.24 -8.80 6.52
C ILE A 194 22.75 -7.76 7.53
N PRO A 195 23.00 -7.93 8.83
CA PRO A 195 22.75 -6.89 9.81
C PRO A 195 23.53 -5.62 9.48
N ASP A 196 22.88 -4.47 9.59
CA ASP A 196 23.51 -3.16 9.33
C ASP A 196 24.74 -2.91 10.19
N THR A 197 24.73 -3.41 11.44
CA THR A 197 25.84 -3.35 12.38
C THR A 197 27.08 -4.15 11.93
N SER A 198 26.96 -4.99 10.92
CA SER A 198 28.08 -5.77 10.36
C SER A 198 28.90 -4.97 9.35
N THR A 199 28.43 -3.78 8.93
CA THR A 199 29.05 -2.97 7.89
C THR A 199 30.06 -1.99 8.48
N ILE A 200 31.19 -1.82 7.79
CA ILE A 200 32.23 -0.83 8.10
C ILE A 200 32.36 0.09 6.90
N VAL A 201 32.14 1.37 7.12
CA VAL A 201 32.23 2.39 6.06
C VAL A 201 33.60 3.07 6.15
N GLU A 202 34.38 3.01 5.05
CA GLU A 202 35.67 3.68 4.93
C GLU A 202 35.69 4.51 3.64
N GLY A 203 35.49 5.82 3.78
CA GLY A 203 35.30 6.73 2.64
C GLY A 203 34.03 6.33 1.87
N GLU A 204 34.17 6.07 0.58
CA GLU A 204 33.07 5.63 -0.30
C GLU A 204 32.87 4.10 -0.34
N ASN A 205 33.68 3.35 0.40
CA ASN A 205 33.67 1.90 0.35
C ASN A 205 33.00 1.30 1.59
N VAL A 206 32.24 0.24 1.40
CA VAL A 206 31.64 -0.54 2.48
C VAL A 206 32.34 -1.89 2.56
N PHE A 207 32.71 -2.28 3.76
CA PHE A 207 33.39 -3.55 4.06
C PHE A 207 32.62 -4.31 5.12
N ILE A 208 32.84 -5.62 5.11
CA ILE A 208 32.46 -6.55 6.18
C ILE A 208 33.65 -7.44 6.54
N TYR A 209 33.56 -8.13 7.67
CA TYR A 209 34.43 -9.26 7.97
C TYR A 209 33.70 -10.57 7.66
N LYS A 210 34.15 -11.27 6.62
CA LYS A 210 33.70 -12.63 6.28
C LYS A 210 34.58 -13.65 6.99
N VAL A 211 33.98 -14.64 7.63
CA VAL A 211 34.75 -15.72 8.28
C VAL A 211 34.91 -16.87 7.29
N ASP A 212 36.17 -17.28 7.06
CA ASP A 212 36.50 -18.40 6.20
C ASP A 212 36.35 -19.76 6.92
N GLU A 213 36.52 -20.86 6.18
CA GLU A 213 36.46 -22.22 6.72
C GLU A 213 37.52 -22.52 7.80
N LYS A 214 38.57 -21.70 7.90
CA LYS A 214 39.64 -21.79 8.90
C LYS A 214 39.40 -20.88 10.09
N ASN A 215 38.18 -20.35 10.26
CA ASN A 215 37.78 -19.38 11.29
C ASN A 215 38.62 -18.09 11.29
N LYS A 216 39.10 -17.65 10.13
CA LYS A 216 39.78 -16.38 9.98
C LYS A 216 38.84 -15.32 9.45
N ALA A 217 38.87 -14.13 10.04
CA ALA A 217 38.11 -12.98 9.57
C ALA A 217 38.85 -12.30 8.41
N LEU A 218 38.19 -12.24 7.25
CA LEU A 218 38.69 -11.60 6.05
C LEU A 218 37.88 -10.34 5.76
N LYS A 219 38.57 -9.20 5.73
CA LYS A 219 37.94 -7.92 5.34
C LYS A 219 37.56 -7.98 3.87
N THR A 220 36.28 -7.95 3.56
CA THR A 220 35.74 -8.08 2.22
C THR A 220 34.97 -6.84 1.85
N LYS A 221 35.26 -6.26 0.68
CA LYS A 221 34.50 -5.14 0.13
C LYS A 221 33.19 -5.66 -0.43
N ILE A 222 32.09 -4.96 -0.13
CA ILE A 222 30.77 -5.28 -0.64
C ILE A 222 30.15 -4.04 -1.31
N THR A 223 29.17 -4.29 -2.17
CA THR A 223 28.26 -3.25 -2.68
C THR A 223 26.92 -3.44 -1.98
N THR A 224 26.43 -2.40 -1.35
CA THR A 224 25.17 -2.41 -0.62
C THR A 224 24.06 -1.78 -1.46
N GLY A 225 22.82 -2.28 -1.28
CA GLY A 225 21.59 -1.69 -1.79
C GLY A 225 20.79 -1.03 -0.66
N ASP A 226 19.50 -1.34 -0.63
CA ASP A 226 18.55 -0.75 0.31
C ASP A 226 18.77 -1.22 1.75
N ARG A 227 18.30 -0.40 2.69
CA ARG A 227 18.32 -0.70 4.13
C ARG A 227 16.90 -0.80 4.64
N TYR A 228 16.62 -1.86 5.39
CA TYR A 228 15.29 -2.10 5.95
C TYR A 228 15.38 -2.80 7.31
N ILE A 229 14.80 -2.20 8.33
CA ILE A 229 14.64 -2.73 9.70
C ILE A 229 15.94 -3.37 10.24
N GLY A 230 17.05 -2.60 10.26
CA GLY A 230 18.34 -3.05 10.81
C GLY A 230 19.12 -4.03 9.93
N PHE A 231 18.70 -4.23 8.69
CA PHE A 231 19.39 -5.02 7.69
C PHE A 231 19.71 -4.19 6.46
N VAL A 232 20.82 -4.52 5.82
CA VAL A 232 21.25 -3.93 4.57
C VAL A 232 21.31 -5.00 3.48
N GLU A 233 20.82 -4.65 2.32
CA GLU A 233 20.90 -5.45 1.11
C GLU A 233 22.34 -5.53 0.62
N VAL A 234 22.77 -6.71 0.19
CA VAL A 234 24.09 -6.91 -0.43
C VAL A 234 23.89 -7.24 -1.89
N LEU A 235 24.27 -6.31 -2.75
CA LEU A 235 24.18 -6.44 -4.21
C LEU A 235 25.35 -7.23 -4.79
N ASN A 236 26.56 -7.10 -4.18
CA ASN A 236 27.76 -7.79 -4.64
C ASN A 236 28.78 -7.93 -3.51
N GLY A 237 29.69 -8.94 -3.64
CA GLY A 237 30.81 -9.16 -2.71
C GLY A 237 30.59 -10.28 -1.67
N LEU A 238 29.40 -10.84 -1.59
CA LEU A 238 29.08 -12.07 -0.85
C LEU A 238 28.60 -13.13 -1.82
N ASN A 239 29.34 -14.21 -1.90
CA ASN A 239 28.98 -15.44 -2.61
C ASN A 239 28.72 -16.54 -1.59
#